data_8db644b2e7c82337888220d58d3d507e
#
_entry.id   8db644b2e7c82337888220d58d3d507e
#
_cell.length_a   1.000
_cell.length_b   1.000
_cell.length_c   1.000
_cell.angle_alpha   90.00
_cell.angle_beta   90.00
_cell.angle_gamma   90.00
#
_symmetry.space_group_name_H-M   'P 1'
#
loop_
_entity.id
_entity.type
_entity.pdbx_description
1 polymer ?
#
loop_
_entity_poly.entity_id
_entity_poly.type
_entity_poly.pdbx_seq_one_letter_code
_entity_poly.pdbx_strand_id
1 'polypeptide(L)'
;MLVLVIPDIHLKTWIFDRAEKILRDGKADRAVCLMDIPDDWNMEFQIERYKETFDRAIVFAVDYPDTLWCYGNHDVSYPWGRLETGYSPYAERTVMSKFEELENSLKSPTQIDIMHRIDNVLFSHGGLTADFLKWLDEDLLDAEIDDVIAAVNDASHDFLWNDESPLV
;
A
#
# COMPACT_ATOMS: atom_id res chain seq x y z
N MET A 1 -13.25 7.24 16.48
CA MET A 1 -12.55 6.03 16.02
C MET A 1 -11.05 6.30 16.02
N LEU A 2 -10.22 5.38 16.54
CA LEU A 2 -8.77 5.48 16.50
C LEU A 2 -8.26 4.57 15.38
N VAL A 3 -7.50 5.15 14.44
CA VAL A 3 -6.92 4.41 13.31
C VAL A 3 -5.43 4.22 13.55
N LEU A 4 -4.96 2.97 13.47
CA LEU A 4 -3.54 2.63 13.45
C LEU A 4 -3.03 2.77 12.02
N VAL A 5 -2.06 3.64 11.80
CA VAL A 5 -1.31 3.68 10.55
C VAL A 5 -0.11 2.76 10.65
N ILE A 6 -0.04 1.78 9.76
CA ILE A 6 1.09 0.85 9.63
C ILE A 6 1.98 1.42 8.53
N PRO A 7 3.24 1.79 8.85
CA PRO A 7 4.16 2.37 7.87
C PRO A 7 4.71 1.32 6.91
N ASP A 8 5.62 1.74 6.05
CA ASP A 8 6.36 0.92 5.10
C ASP A 8 6.93 -0.33 5.75
N ILE A 9 6.73 -1.45 5.10
CA ILE A 9 7.08 -2.77 5.66
C ILE A 9 8.51 -3.17 5.33
N HIS A 10 8.92 -3.06 4.08
CA HIS A 10 10.27 -3.37 3.61
C HIS A 10 10.85 -4.64 4.23
N LEU A 11 10.18 -5.76 3.99
CA LEU A 11 10.55 -7.11 4.48
C LEU A 11 10.66 -7.25 6.01
N LYS A 12 10.02 -6.35 6.79
CA LYS A 12 10.08 -6.34 8.27
C LYS A 12 8.79 -6.92 8.88
N THR A 13 8.68 -8.23 8.94
CA THR A 13 7.50 -8.97 9.48
C THR A 13 7.06 -8.51 10.86
N TRP A 14 8.01 -8.09 11.72
CA TRP A 14 7.74 -7.64 13.09
C TRP A 14 6.83 -6.41 13.16
N ILE A 15 6.68 -5.64 12.07
CA ILE A 15 5.79 -4.49 12.01
C ILE A 15 4.33 -4.98 12.15
N PHE A 16 3.96 -6.05 11.45
CA PHE A 16 2.64 -6.66 11.58
C PHE A 16 2.41 -7.23 12.99
N ASP A 17 3.43 -7.85 13.61
CA ASP A 17 3.31 -8.37 14.99
C ASP A 17 3.03 -7.24 15.98
N ARG A 18 3.64 -6.07 15.75
CA ARG A 18 3.42 -4.89 16.58
C ARG A 18 2.05 -4.27 16.34
N ALA A 19 1.62 -4.19 15.09
CA ALA A 19 0.30 -3.71 14.71
C ALA A 19 -0.80 -4.59 15.32
N GLU A 20 -0.68 -5.90 15.18
CA GLU A 20 -1.58 -6.88 15.81
C GLU A 20 -1.67 -6.67 17.33
N LYS A 21 -0.53 -6.49 18.01
CA LYS A 21 -0.53 -6.25 19.45
C LYS A 21 -1.29 -4.98 19.82
N ILE A 22 -1.14 -3.90 19.05
CA ILE A 22 -1.83 -2.62 19.29
C ILE A 22 -3.35 -2.79 19.15
N LEU A 23 -3.79 -3.44 18.09
CA LEU A 23 -5.21 -3.71 17.81
C LEU A 23 -5.82 -4.63 18.87
N ARG A 24 -5.15 -5.74 19.20
CA ARG A 24 -5.59 -6.69 20.22
C ARG A 24 -5.65 -6.07 21.63
N ASP A 25 -4.74 -5.14 21.95
CA ASP A 25 -4.77 -4.40 23.21
C ASP A 25 -5.88 -3.32 23.24
N GLY A 26 -6.67 -3.16 22.17
CA GLY A 26 -7.75 -2.18 22.05
C GLY A 26 -7.25 -0.71 22.00
N LYS A 27 -6.00 -0.51 21.55
CA LYS A 27 -5.40 0.84 21.42
C LYS A 27 -5.71 1.51 20.11
N ALA A 28 -6.27 0.78 19.15
CA ALA A 28 -6.85 1.28 17.92
C ALA A 28 -8.03 0.40 17.52
N ASP A 29 -8.97 1.00 16.80
CA ASP A 29 -10.21 0.34 16.37
C ASP A 29 -10.06 -0.32 14.99
N ARG A 30 -9.17 0.23 14.16
CA ARG A 30 -8.96 -0.15 12.76
C ARG A 30 -7.52 0.15 12.35
N ALA A 31 -7.05 -0.49 11.26
CA ALA A 31 -5.76 -0.21 10.66
C ALA A 31 -5.87 0.30 9.22
N VAL A 32 -4.88 1.11 8.83
CA VAL A 32 -4.53 1.42 7.44
C VAL A 32 -3.05 1.06 7.27
N CYS A 33 -2.72 0.23 6.29
CA CYS A 33 -1.36 -0.16 5.96
C CYS A 33 -0.89 0.64 4.73
N LEU A 34 0.23 1.33 4.85
CA LEU A 34 0.85 2.08 3.75
C LEU A 34 1.76 1.21 2.88
N MET A 35 1.72 -0.07 3.09
CA MET A 35 2.35 -1.15 2.33
C MET A 35 3.87 -1.00 2.14
N ASP A 36 4.38 -0.84 0.93
CA ASP A 36 5.77 -1.10 0.57
C ASP A 36 6.27 -2.40 1.20
N ILE A 37 5.54 -3.49 0.91
CA ILE A 37 5.79 -4.80 1.51
C ILE A 37 7.12 -5.39 1.02
N PRO A 38 7.39 -5.40 -0.32
CA PRO A 38 8.63 -5.96 -0.85
C PRO A 38 9.81 -5.02 -0.64
N ASP A 39 10.96 -5.52 -0.99
CA ASP A 39 12.24 -4.85 -1.12
C ASP A 39 12.83 -4.30 0.20
N ASP A 40 14.10 -4.54 0.37
CA ASP A 40 14.94 -3.89 1.38
C ASP A 40 16.40 -3.96 0.88
N TRP A 41 17.24 -3.08 1.39
CA TRP A 41 18.62 -2.96 0.96
C TRP A 41 19.41 -4.28 1.16
N ASN A 42 20.07 -4.75 0.10
CA ASN A 42 20.86 -5.97 0.06
C ASN A 42 20.07 -7.26 0.36
N MET A 43 18.77 -7.26 0.09
CA MET A 43 17.89 -8.42 0.32
C MET A 43 17.43 -9.10 -0.98
N GLU A 44 17.90 -8.68 -2.15
CA GLU A 44 17.42 -9.12 -3.46
C GLU A 44 17.51 -10.64 -3.69
N PHE A 45 18.38 -11.33 -2.95
CA PHE A 45 18.53 -12.80 -3.02
C PHE A 45 17.79 -13.55 -1.89
N GLN A 46 17.15 -12.84 -0.97
CA GLN A 46 16.51 -13.42 0.22
C GLN A 46 15.04 -13.79 -0.04
N ILE A 47 14.77 -14.61 -1.06
CA ILE A 47 13.42 -14.91 -1.56
C ILE A 47 12.47 -15.39 -0.45
N GLU A 48 12.95 -16.23 0.48
CA GLU A 48 12.16 -16.70 1.62
C GLU A 48 11.70 -15.52 2.50
N ARG A 49 12.49 -14.45 2.61
CA ARG A 49 12.12 -13.26 3.37
C ARG A 49 10.95 -12.53 2.75
N TYR A 50 10.94 -12.40 1.41
CA TYR A 50 9.79 -11.86 0.66
C TYR A 50 8.54 -12.69 0.96
N LYS A 51 8.65 -14.01 0.80
CA LYS A 51 7.54 -14.94 1.05
C LYS A 51 7.02 -14.82 2.50
N GLU A 52 7.91 -14.88 3.49
CA GLU A 52 7.54 -14.77 4.92
C GLU A 52 6.81 -13.46 5.22
N THR A 53 7.25 -12.34 4.60
CA THR A 53 6.64 -11.03 4.85
C THR A 53 5.25 -10.95 4.27
N PHE A 54 5.06 -11.41 3.04
CA PHE A 54 3.72 -11.49 2.44
C PHE A 54 2.81 -12.49 3.17
N ASP A 55 3.32 -13.66 3.55
CA ASP A 55 2.54 -14.63 4.35
C ASP A 55 2.03 -13.98 5.65
N ARG A 56 2.87 -13.15 6.29
CA ARG A 56 2.48 -12.42 7.50
C ARG A 56 1.47 -11.31 7.21
N ALA A 57 1.59 -10.60 6.08
CA ALA A 57 0.61 -9.61 5.62
C ALA A 57 -0.76 -10.25 5.36
N ILE A 58 -0.78 -11.41 4.69
CA ILE A 58 -2.00 -12.18 4.39
C ILE A 58 -2.69 -12.63 5.69
N VAL A 59 -1.93 -13.18 6.64
CA VAL A 59 -2.47 -13.55 7.96
C VAL A 59 -3.07 -12.32 8.65
N PHE A 60 -2.36 -11.19 8.62
CA PHE A 60 -2.87 -9.94 9.19
C PHE A 60 -4.16 -9.46 8.51
N ALA A 61 -4.26 -9.55 7.18
CA ALA A 61 -5.46 -9.18 6.43
C ALA A 61 -6.67 -10.05 6.80
N VAL A 62 -6.46 -11.34 7.03
CA VAL A 62 -7.51 -12.29 7.45
C VAL A 62 -7.95 -12.02 8.89
N ASP A 63 -7.01 -11.78 9.80
CA ASP A 63 -7.29 -11.57 11.23
C ASP A 63 -7.91 -10.18 11.50
N TYR A 64 -7.55 -9.18 10.70
CA TYR A 64 -8.05 -7.80 10.78
C TYR A 64 -8.71 -7.37 9.46
N PRO A 65 -9.84 -7.97 9.11
CA PRO A 65 -10.41 -7.90 7.76
C PRO A 65 -11.03 -6.54 7.40
N ASP A 66 -10.99 -5.55 8.29
CA ASP A 66 -11.42 -4.18 8.01
C ASP A 66 -10.22 -3.22 7.73
N THR A 67 -9.01 -3.78 7.63
CA THR A 67 -7.81 -3.03 7.27
C THR A 67 -7.92 -2.50 5.84
N LEU A 68 -7.53 -1.23 5.63
CA LEU A 68 -7.31 -0.65 4.31
C LEU A 68 -5.82 -0.70 3.96
N TRP A 69 -5.51 -0.84 2.68
CA TRP A 69 -4.16 -1.02 2.17
C TRP A 69 -3.90 0.02 1.09
N CYS A 70 -2.86 0.84 1.26
CA CYS A 70 -2.44 1.82 0.25
C CYS A 70 -1.19 1.29 -0.44
N TYR A 71 -1.24 1.09 -1.76
CA TYR A 71 -0.06 0.74 -2.54
C TYR A 71 1.04 1.79 -2.37
N GLY A 72 2.27 1.33 -2.19
CA GLY A 72 3.48 2.14 -2.33
C GLY A 72 4.19 1.87 -3.66
N ASN A 73 5.24 2.64 -3.96
CA ASN A 73 5.97 2.53 -5.22
C ASN A 73 6.67 1.16 -5.37
N HIS A 74 7.17 0.58 -4.29
CA HIS A 74 7.80 -0.75 -4.33
C HIS A 74 6.78 -1.85 -4.63
N ASP A 75 5.54 -1.72 -4.15
CA ASP A 75 4.49 -2.70 -4.41
C ASP A 75 4.13 -2.76 -5.90
N VAL A 76 3.86 -1.59 -6.51
CA VAL A 76 3.44 -1.49 -7.91
C VAL A 76 4.59 -1.64 -8.91
N SER A 77 5.84 -1.55 -8.46
CA SER A 77 7.02 -1.74 -9.31
C SER A 77 7.00 -3.08 -10.03
N TYR A 78 6.55 -4.13 -9.36
CA TYR A 78 6.48 -5.49 -9.89
C TYR A 78 5.39 -5.66 -10.97
N PRO A 79 4.09 -5.38 -10.71
CA PRO A 79 3.05 -5.54 -11.73
C PRO A 79 3.16 -4.55 -12.89
N TRP A 80 3.76 -3.37 -12.68
CA TRP A 80 3.90 -2.37 -13.74
C TRP A 80 5.21 -2.48 -14.50
N GLY A 81 6.13 -3.36 -14.08
CA GLY A 81 7.44 -3.53 -14.69
C GLY A 81 8.31 -2.28 -14.60
N ARG A 82 8.14 -1.49 -13.56
CA ARG A 82 8.96 -0.32 -13.23
C ARG A 82 9.98 -0.72 -12.17
N LEU A 83 11.18 -0.18 -12.26
CA LEU A 83 12.26 -0.58 -11.35
C LEU A 83 12.46 0.47 -10.26
N GLU A 84 12.27 0.03 -9.02
CA GLU A 84 12.61 0.79 -7.83
C GLU A 84 13.95 0.35 -7.23
N THR A 85 14.49 1.16 -6.34
CA THR A 85 15.69 0.81 -5.58
C THR A 85 15.43 -0.41 -4.70
N GLY A 86 16.28 -1.44 -4.80
CA GLY A 86 16.08 -2.69 -4.07
C GLY A 86 15.21 -3.73 -4.77
N TYR A 87 14.63 -3.42 -5.93
CA TYR A 87 13.86 -4.37 -6.74
C TYR A 87 14.63 -5.68 -6.95
N SER A 88 13.97 -6.81 -6.73
CA SER A 88 14.55 -8.13 -6.89
C SER A 88 13.96 -8.88 -8.09
N PRO A 89 14.70 -9.04 -9.21
CA PRO A 89 14.25 -9.88 -10.30
C PRO A 89 14.15 -11.37 -9.90
N TYR A 90 14.83 -11.76 -8.83
CA TYR A 90 14.77 -13.12 -8.29
C TYR A 90 13.51 -13.39 -7.49
N ALA A 91 12.97 -12.36 -6.83
CA ALA A 91 11.75 -12.43 -6.04
C ALA A 91 10.47 -12.16 -6.86
N GLU A 92 10.58 -11.61 -8.07
CA GLU A 92 9.45 -11.14 -8.89
C GLU A 92 8.27 -12.12 -8.92
N ARG A 93 8.52 -13.37 -9.29
CA ARG A 93 7.49 -14.41 -9.35
C ARG A 93 6.82 -14.64 -7.98
N THR A 94 7.61 -14.62 -6.91
CA THR A 94 7.12 -14.80 -5.55
C THR A 94 6.25 -13.61 -5.14
N VAL A 95 6.72 -12.39 -5.39
CA VAL A 95 6.00 -11.14 -5.09
C VAL A 95 4.67 -11.11 -5.82
N MET A 96 4.67 -11.34 -7.15
CA MET A 96 3.45 -11.35 -7.95
C MET A 96 2.41 -12.37 -7.46
N SER A 97 2.85 -13.61 -7.18
CA SER A 97 1.95 -14.64 -6.65
C SER A 97 1.40 -14.27 -5.27
N LYS A 98 2.20 -13.65 -4.43
CA LYS A 98 1.81 -13.27 -3.07
C LYS A 98 0.91 -12.03 -3.05
N PHE A 99 1.05 -11.11 -3.99
CA PHE A 99 0.08 -10.04 -4.17
C PHE A 99 -1.30 -10.60 -4.53
N GLU A 100 -1.37 -11.53 -5.48
CA GLU A 100 -2.63 -12.18 -5.83
C GLU A 100 -3.26 -12.89 -4.62
N GLU A 101 -2.45 -13.57 -3.79
CA GLU A 101 -2.93 -14.20 -2.55
C GLU A 101 -3.46 -13.16 -1.54
N LEU A 102 -2.75 -12.03 -1.35
CA LEU A 102 -3.17 -10.95 -0.47
C LEU A 102 -4.50 -10.35 -0.94
N GLU A 103 -4.61 -9.95 -2.21
CA GLU A 103 -5.83 -9.40 -2.80
C GLU A 103 -7.02 -10.34 -2.64
N ASN A 104 -6.82 -11.64 -2.90
CA ASN A 104 -7.84 -12.66 -2.72
C ASN A 104 -8.23 -12.92 -1.26
N SER A 105 -7.42 -12.51 -0.29
CA SER A 105 -7.71 -12.62 1.15
C SER A 105 -8.58 -11.48 1.68
N LEU A 106 -8.70 -10.38 0.93
CA LEU A 106 -9.47 -9.20 1.32
C LEU A 106 -10.98 -9.45 1.18
N LYS A 107 -11.79 -8.79 2.01
CA LYS A 107 -13.27 -8.85 1.93
C LYS A 107 -13.82 -8.19 0.65
N SER A 108 -13.12 -7.18 0.15
CA SER A 108 -13.49 -6.43 -1.05
C SER A 108 -12.23 -5.99 -1.79
N PRO A 109 -12.23 -6.02 -3.12
CA PRO A 109 -11.12 -5.49 -3.91
C PRO A 109 -10.87 -3.99 -3.67
N THR A 110 -11.87 -3.25 -3.19
CA THR A 110 -11.74 -1.83 -2.86
C THR A 110 -11.03 -1.56 -1.53
N GLN A 111 -10.53 -2.58 -0.84
CA GLN A 111 -9.74 -2.41 0.39
C GLN A 111 -8.27 -2.14 0.11
N ILE A 112 -7.81 -2.39 -1.11
CA ILE A 112 -6.45 -2.12 -1.55
C ILE A 112 -6.52 -1.19 -2.76
N ASP A 113 -5.86 -0.02 -2.67
CA ASP A 113 -5.89 1.02 -3.68
C ASP A 113 -4.74 2.02 -3.46
N ILE A 114 -4.62 3.04 -4.30
CA ILE A 114 -3.63 4.11 -4.13
C ILE A 114 -3.98 4.99 -2.91
N MET A 115 -5.26 5.28 -2.73
CA MET A 115 -5.72 6.24 -1.74
C MET A 115 -7.02 5.80 -1.08
N HIS A 116 -7.11 6.04 0.23
CA HIS A 116 -8.31 5.79 1.03
C HIS A 116 -8.69 7.00 1.87
N ARG A 117 -9.97 7.04 2.27
CA ARG A 117 -10.50 8.02 3.22
C ARG A 117 -11.19 7.33 4.39
N ILE A 118 -10.92 7.83 5.59
CA ILE A 118 -11.69 7.49 6.79
C ILE A 118 -12.09 8.81 7.44
N ASP A 119 -13.38 9.05 7.56
CA ASP A 119 -13.95 10.33 8.03
C ASP A 119 -13.41 11.51 7.19
N ASN A 120 -12.63 12.39 7.77
CA ASN A 120 -12.00 13.55 7.13
C ASN A 120 -10.47 13.43 6.98
N VAL A 121 -9.94 12.20 7.04
CA VAL A 121 -8.50 11.91 6.89
C VAL A 121 -8.27 11.09 5.64
N LEU A 122 -7.34 11.54 4.81
CA LEU A 122 -6.83 10.82 3.64
C LEU A 122 -5.62 10.00 4.01
N PHE A 123 -5.50 8.84 3.38
CA PHE A 123 -4.37 7.93 3.52
C PHE A 123 -3.87 7.56 2.13
N SER A 124 -2.60 7.74 1.89
CA SER A 124 -1.85 7.27 0.73
C SER A 124 -0.41 7.02 1.19
N HIS A 125 0.37 6.31 0.40
CA HIS A 125 1.76 6.04 0.75
C HIS A 125 2.59 7.33 0.78
N GLY A 126 2.69 8.05 -0.35
CA GLY A 126 3.52 9.24 -0.51
C GLY A 126 2.82 10.58 -0.20
N GLY A 127 1.51 10.57 0.04
CA GLY A 127 0.73 11.81 0.21
C GLY A 127 0.12 12.34 -1.10
N LEU A 128 -0.62 13.44 -1.02
CA LEU A 128 -1.28 14.04 -2.17
C LEU A 128 -0.86 15.50 -2.31
N THR A 129 -0.23 15.86 -3.42
CA THR A 129 0.21 17.22 -3.71
C THR A 129 -0.75 17.95 -4.64
N ALA A 130 -0.84 19.28 -4.51
CA ALA A 130 -1.62 20.10 -5.44
C ALA A 130 -1.02 20.06 -6.86
N ASP A 131 0.29 19.88 -6.99
CA ASP A 131 0.96 19.83 -8.28
C ASP A 131 0.67 18.51 -9.01
N PHE A 132 0.57 17.40 -8.29
CA PHE A 132 0.09 16.14 -8.85
C PHE A 132 -1.35 16.27 -9.37
N LEU A 133 -2.26 16.86 -8.59
CA LEU A 133 -3.66 17.07 -9.00
C LEU A 133 -3.76 17.92 -10.26
N LYS A 134 -3.03 19.05 -10.35
CA LYS A 134 -3.00 19.88 -11.55
C LYS A 134 -2.49 19.13 -12.78
N TRP A 135 -1.52 18.25 -12.57
CA TRP A 135 -0.95 17.47 -13.66
C TRP A 135 -1.91 16.35 -14.11
N LEU A 136 -2.66 15.75 -13.19
CA LEU A 136 -3.67 14.74 -13.50
C LEU A 136 -4.89 15.38 -14.17
N ASP A 137 -5.50 16.37 -13.53
CA ASP A 137 -6.60 17.20 -14.04
C ASP A 137 -6.74 18.44 -13.13
N GLU A 138 -6.58 19.66 -13.69
CA GLU A 138 -6.62 20.91 -12.94
C GLU A 138 -7.97 21.14 -12.22
N ASP A 139 -9.06 20.62 -12.77
CA ASP A 139 -10.40 20.76 -12.20
C ASP A 139 -10.52 20.00 -10.84
N LEU A 140 -9.62 19.04 -10.56
CA LEU A 140 -9.57 18.31 -9.28
C LEU A 140 -9.21 19.19 -8.09
N LEU A 141 -8.60 20.35 -8.30
CA LEU A 141 -8.25 21.28 -7.21
C LEU A 141 -9.49 21.87 -6.51
N ASP A 142 -10.60 21.99 -7.24
CA ASP A 142 -11.87 22.52 -6.75
C ASP A 142 -12.95 21.43 -6.60
N ALA A 143 -12.59 20.15 -6.84
CA ALA A 143 -13.52 19.02 -6.78
C ALA A 143 -13.81 18.58 -5.34
N GLU A 144 -14.92 17.87 -5.17
CA GLU A 144 -15.20 17.19 -3.90
C GLU A 144 -14.18 16.08 -3.64
N ILE A 145 -13.83 15.88 -2.38
CA ILE A 145 -12.73 14.98 -2.01
C ILE A 145 -12.93 13.53 -2.47
N ASP A 146 -14.17 13.08 -2.56
CA ASP A 146 -14.46 11.71 -3.02
C ASP A 146 -14.26 11.57 -4.53
N ASP A 147 -14.48 12.65 -5.32
CA ASP A 147 -14.18 12.69 -6.75
C ASP A 147 -12.65 12.71 -6.97
N VAL A 148 -11.91 13.44 -6.13
CA VAL A 148 -10.44 13.43 -6.15
C VAL A 148 -9.91 12.02 -5.89
N ILE A 149 -10.41 11.33 -4.87
CA ILE A 149 -9.98 9.95 -4.54
C ILE A 149 -10.27 9.01 -5.72
N ALA A 150 -11.47 9.11 -6.31
CA ALA A 150 -11.85 8.28 -7.45
C ALA A 150 -10.91 8.53 -8.64
N ALA A 151 -10.64 9.80 -8.97
CA ALA A 151 -9.75 10.15 -10.07
C ALA A 151 -8.30 9.68 -9.86
N VAL A 152 -7.80 9.75 -8.63
CA VAL A 152 -6.45 9.27 -8.28
C VAL A 152 -6.39 7.74 -8.39
N ASN A 153 -7.37 7.03 -7.87
CA ASN A 153 -7.42 5.55 -7.90
C ASN A 153 -7.63 5.01 -9.32
N ASP A 154 -8.32 5.76 -10.20
CA ASP A 154 -8.52 5.41 -11.61
C ASP A 154 -7.37 5.90 -12.53
N ALA A 155 -6.38 6.63 -11.99
CA ALA A 155 -5.30 7.18 -12.79
C ALA A 155 -4.43 6.10 -13.44
N SER A 156 -3.97 6.35 -14.66
CA SER A 156 -3.11 5.39 -15.36
C SER A 156 -1.73 5.26 -14.69
N HIS A 157 -1.08 4.13 -14.89
CA HIS A 157 0.25 3.85 -14.36
C HIS A 157 1.28 4.92 -14.75
N ASP A 158 1.18 5.48 -15.97
CA ASP A 158 2.10 6.52 -16.44
C ASP A 158 1.92 7.84 -15.67
N PHE A 159 0.70 8.13 -15.17
CA PHE A 159 0.44 9.26 -14.29
C PHE A 159 0.92 9.00 -12.86
N LEU A 160 0.71 7.82 -12.35
CA LEU A 160 1.07 7.47 -10.96
C LEU A 160 2.58 7.25 -10.78
N TRP A 161 3.33 6.94 -11.86
CA TRP A 161 4.77 6.70 -11.77
C TRP A 161 5.58 7.99 -11.95
N ASN A 162 5.56 8.84 -10.94
CA ASN A 162 6.36 10.07 -10.86
C ASN A 162 6.57 10.50 -9.39
N ASP A 163 7.57 11.33 -9.14
CA ASP A 163 7.99 11.74 -7.80
C ASP A 163 6.98 12.61 -7.05
N GLU A 164 5.95 13.13 -7.72
CA GLU A 164 4.88 13.96 -7.12
C GLU A 164 3.61 13.15 -6.81
N SER A 165 3.61 11.87 -7.14
CA SER A 165 2.43 11.02 -7.02
C SER A 165 2.19 10.56 -5.58
N PRO A 166 0.96 10.15 -5.23
CA PRO A 166 0.64 9.60 -3.92
C PRO A 166 1.25 8.22 -3.65
N LEU A 167 2.05 7.68 -4.57
CA LEU A 167 2.81 6.43 -4.40
C LEU A 167 4.22 6.65 -3.80
N VAL A 168 4.80 7.85 -3.93
CA VAL A 168 6.21 8.13 -3.57
C VAL A 168 6.31 9.07 -2.39
#